data_55f30aaf300b406d089c6eb9e69f5eb3
#
_entry.id   55f30aaf300b406d089c6eb9e69f5eb3
#
_cell.length_a   1.000
_cell.length_b   1.000
_cell.length_c   1.000
_cell.angle_alpha   90.00
_cell.angle_beta   90.00
_cell.angle_gamma   90.00
#
_symmetry.space_group_name_H-M   'P 1'
#
loop_
_entity.id
_entity.type
_entity.pdbx_description
1 polymer ?
#
loop_
_entity_poly.entity_id
_entity_poly.type
_entity_poly.pdbx_seq_one_letter_code
_entity_poly.pdbx_strand_id
1 'polypeptide(L)'
;EISLGLVGSEMCIRDRSLSIQTGLYFNRNKNTINVGFDTKEKGLKILKGKVVDQNGEAVIGASIQVKGTTAGVITDINGNYELTNVPINAQIAISYIGYQTIILNANSKKLALVTLREDTELLDEVVVVGYGTMKKKDLLGATSMVSGDQLATNSSISVGGALQGKMSGINILSSSGFPGAETSISIRGVGTFGNGDASPLVVIDGIPVDQGFETLNPSDIESVNVLKDASSAAIYGSRAANGVILITTKKGAEGKAKVSLNATWGIQKPSHMMDLLSAEEFVSAILEMRDNKKAIDGGNPTTKYDGLNPADFGVGTNWGDHIYSSAPTLNINANISGGTDKLHYYLSAEYLNQEGIALNTGYQKAGFRSNIEAQVSKMFKIGNNANMTYRYTEGSGGTRFSDVIFNAPIIPAYDEDGSYGEPDTQLT
;
A
#
# COMPACT_ATOMS: atom_id res chain seq x y z
N GLU A 1 30.01 -41.61 16.44
CA GLU A 1 31.19 -42.20 15.74
C GLU A 1 31.64 -41.27 14.65
N ILE A 2 32.76 -40.58 14.89
CA ILE A 2 33.40 -39.75 13.86
C ILE A 2 34.41 -40.65 13.16
N SER A 3 34.14 -40.95 11.90
CA SER A 3 35.02 -41.75 11.04
C SER A 3 36.42 -41.14 10.91
N LEU A 4 37.41 -41.83 11.42
CA LEU A 4 38.84 -41.52 11.34
C LEU A 4 39.40 -41.84 9.94
N GLY A 5 39.12 -40.99 8.97
CA GLY A 5 39.51 -41.25 7.58
C GLY A 5 40.13 -40.11 6.77
N LEU A 6 40.47 -38.98 7.37
CA LEU A 6 41.08 -37.86 6.63
C LEU A 6 42.38 -37.39 7.28
N VAL A 7 43.51 -37.73 6.68
CA VAL A 7 44.85 -37.25 7.07
C VAL A 7 45.28 -36.20 6.04
N GLY A 8 45.47 -34.93 6.46
CA GLY A 8 45.99 -33.90 5.59
C GLY A 8 45.42 -32.52 5.86
N SER A 9 45.73 -31.55 5.02
CA SER A 9 45.36 -30.14 5.11
C SER A 9 43.86 -29.82 5.24
N GLU A 10 43.02 -30.75 4.79
CA GLU A 10 41.52 -30.58 4.86
C GLU A 10 40.98 -30.69 6.27
N MET A 11 41.67 -31.43 7.17
CA MET A 11 41.25 -31.53 8.57
C MET A 11 41.43 -30.21 9.31
N CYS A 12 42.46 -29.41 8.99
CA CYS A 12 42.69 -28.10 9.57
C CYS A 12 41.62 -27.08 9.16
N ILE A 13 41.04 -27.18 7.98
CA ILE A 13 40.00 -26.25 7.49
C ILE A 13 38.66 -26.57 8.17
N ARG A 14 38.34 -27.84 8.34
CA ARG A 14 37.12 -28.31 9.00
C ARG A 14 37.13 -28.04 10.50
N ASP A 15 38.26 -28.24 11.15
CA ASP A 15 38.44 -27.91 12.57
C ASP A 15 38.33 -26.39 12.82
N ARG A 16 38.80 -25.56 11.92
CA ARG A 16 38.66 -24.13 11.98
C ARG A 16 37.21 -23.66 11.82
N SER A 17 36.47 -24.28 10.90
CA SER A 17 35.06 -23.99 10.69
C SER A 17 34.20 -24.39 11.91
N LEU A 18 34.44 -25.55 12.48
CA LEU A 18 33.78 -26.03 13.69
C LEU A 18 34.13 -25.19 14.93
N SER A 19 35.39 -24.77 15.06
CA SER A 19 35.85 -23.91 16.14
C SER A 19 35.17 -22.54 16.09
N ILE A 20 34.97 -21.96 14.90
CA ILE A 20 34.29 -20.68 14.74
C ILE A 20 32.81 -20.76 15.10
N GLN A 21 32.15 -21.88 14.77
CA GLN A 21 30.71 -22.04 15.03
C GLN A 21 30.37 -22.47 16.48
N THR A 22 31.25 -23.24 17.12
CA THR A 22 30.98 -23.85 18.43
C THR A 22 31.77 -23.25 19.59
N GLY A 23 32.78 -22.44 19.32
CA GLY A 23 33.69 -21.92 20.35
C GLY A 23 34.61 -22.99 20.96
N LEU A 24 34.70 -24.16 20.33
CA LEU A 24 35.58 -25.25 20.78
C LEU A 24 36.94 -25.13 20.09
N TYR A 25 38.04 -25.32 20.82
CA TYR A 25 39.34 -25.52 20.19
C TYR A 25 39.73 -27.01 20.26
N PHE A 26 40.42 -27.46 19.20
CA PHE A 26 40.87 -28.83 19.03
C PHE A 26 42.39 -28.83 19.00
N ASN A 27 43.01 -29.55 19.93
CA ASN A 27 44.46 -29.69 19.99
C ASN A 27 44.85 -31.18 19.86
N ARG A 28 45.65 -31.50 18.84
CA ARG A 28 46.09 -32.85 18.57
C ARG A 28 47.44 -33.10 19.23
N ASN A 29 47.50 -34.12 20.10
CA ASN A 29 48.71 -34.60 20.66
C ASN A 29 48.89 -36.09 20.29
N LYS A 30 49.79 -36.35 19.28
CA LYS A 30 49.99 -37.68 18.66
C LYS A 30 48.70 -38.32 18.22
N ASN A 31 48.16 -39.27 18.98
CA ASN A 31 46.97 -40.09 18.67
C ASN A 31 45.70 -39.66 19.39
N THR A 32 45.74 -38.54 20.15
CA THR A 32 44.59 -38.04 20.89
C THR A 32 44.22 -36.63 20.41
N ILE A 33 42.94 -36.36 20.28
CA ILE A 33 42.39 -35.02 20.04
C ILE A 33 41.77 -34.53 21.35
N ASN A 34 42.39 -33.52 21.96
CA ASN A 34 41.85 -32.84 23.10
C ASN A 34 40.86 -31.75 22.63
N VAL A 35 39.62 -31.84 23.08
CA VAL A 35 38.60 -30.81 22.81
C VAL A 35 38.40 -30.00 24.06
N GLY A 36 38.59 -28.70 23.97
CA GLY A 36 38.38 -27.77 25.08
C GLY A 36 37.56 -26.57 24.60
N PHE A 37 36.99 -25.86 25.57
CA PHE A 37 36.43 -24.55 25.27
C PHE A 37 37.58 -23.54 25.19
N ASP A 38 37.57 -22.66 24.21
CA ASP A 38 38.47 -21.54 24.16
C ASP A 38 38.11 -20.54 25.28
N THR A 39 38.61 -20.81 26.46
CA THR A 39 38.51 -19.94 27.62
C THR A 39 39.57 -18.83 27.57
N LYS A 40 40.03 -18.38 26.37
CA LYS A 40 40.47 -17.02 26.29
C LYS A 40 39.30 -16.16 26.67
N GLU A 41 39.25 -15.74 27.93
CA GLU A 41 38.39 -14.69 28.42
C GLU A 41 38.38 -13.58 27.37
N LYS A 42 37.37 -13.57 26.50
CA LYS A 42 36.98 -12.34 25.82
C LYS A 42 36.65 -11.45 26.98
N GLY A 43 37.56 -10.50 27.31
CA GLY A 43 37.42 -9.67 28.47
C GLY A 43 36.00 -9.15 28.57
N LEU A 44 35.24 -9.77 29.42
CA LEU A 44 33.87 -9.39 29.69
C LEU A 44 33.94 -8.24 30.68
N LYS A 45 33.23 -7.19 30.40
CA LYS A 45 33.23 -5.97 31.22
C LYS A 45 31.87 -5.75 31.84
N ILE A 46 31.86 -5.21 33.04
CA ILE A 46 30.65 -4.67 33.64
C ILE A 46 30.63 -3.19 33.33
N LEU A 47 29.56 -2.74 32.66
CA LEU A 47 29.32 -1.34 32.35
C LEU A 47 28.34 -0.77 33.36
N LYS A 48 28.74 0.30 34.02
CA LYS A 48 27.89 1.07 34.96
C LYS A 48 27.87 2.51 34.47
N GLY A 49 26.71 3.13 34.55
CA GLY A 49 26.57 4.53 34.18
C GLY A 49 25.19 5.06 34.52
N LYS A 50 24.98 6.31 34.18
CA LYS A 50 23.72 7.03 34.37
C LYS A 50 23.24 7.62 33.07
N VAL A 51 21.96 7.54 32.83
CA VAL A 51 21.29 8.16 31.67
C VAL A 51 20.47 9.35 32.14
N VAL A 52 20.70 10.50 31.54
CA VAL A 52 20.01 11.76 31.85
C VAL A 52 19.50 12.40 30.56
N ASP A 53 18.56 13.30 30.67
CA ASP A 53 18.08 14.16 29.59
C ASP A 53 18.98 15.43 29.43
N GLN A 54 18.58 16.35 28.55
CA GLN A 54 19.29 17.60 28.32
C GLN A 54 19.25 18.56 29.52
N ASN A 55 18.28 18.40 30.41
CA ASN A 55 18.11 19.22 31.62
C ASN A 55 18.86 18.61 32.81
N GLY A 56 19.46 17.41 32.65
CA GLY A 56 20.14 16.67 33.70
C GLY A 56 19.22 15.83 34.56
N GLU A 57 17.94 15.68 34.20
CA GLU A 57 16.99 14.81 34.88
C GLU A 57 17.22 13.34 34.51
N ALA A 58 16.99 12.44 35.47
CA ALA A 58 17.20 11.00 35.29
C ALA A 58 16.16 10.42 34.31
N VAL A 59 16.59 9.74 33.27
CA VAL A 59 15.70 9.02 32.34
C VAL A 59 15.46 7.62 32.87
N ILE A 60 14.25 7.38 33.36
CA ILE A 60 13.81 6.12 33.98
C ILE A 60 13.32 5.16 32.89
N GLY A 61 13.76 3.89 32.88
CA GLY A 61 13.31 2.89 31.91
C GLY A 61 13.98 2.98 30.53
N ALA A 62 15.06 3.77 30.38
CA ALA A 62 15.84 3.75 29.15
C ALA A 62 16.47 2.36 28.92
N SER A 63 16.40 1.87 27.70
CA SER A 63 16.94 0.57 27.29
C SER A 63 18.41 0.68 26.91
N ILE A 64 19.26 -0.14 27.53
CA ILE A 64 20.68 -0.27 27.23
C ILE A 64 20.92 -1.68 26.72
N GLN A 65 21.24 -1.85 25.44
CA GLN A 65 21.37 -3.14 24.78
C GLN A 65 22.70 -3.29 24.05
N VAL A 66 23.27 -4.50 24.11
CA VAL A 66 24.42 -4.85 23.27
C VAL A 66 23.92 -5.13 21.86
N LYS A 67 24.34 -4.31 20.90
CA LYS A 67 23.89 -4.40 19.49
C LYS A 67 24.18 -5.78 18.90
N GLY A 68 23.15 -6.40 18.31
CA GLY A 68 23.24 -7.75 17.73
C GLY A 68 23.08 -8.90 18.71
N THR A 69 22.69 -8.62 19.96
CA THR A 69 22.40 -9.64 20.97
C THR A 69 21.09 -9.32 21.69
N THR A 70 20.59 -10.27 22.49
CA THR A 70 19.43 -10.08 23.38
C THR A 70 19.84 -9.57 24.78
N ALA A 71 21.15 -9.36 25.02
CA ALA A 71 21.63 -8.88 26.31
C ALA A 71 21.37 -7.39 26.48
N GLY A 72 20.59 -7.01 27.46
CA GLY A 72 20.27 -5.62 27.76
C GLY A 72 19.72 -5.44 29.17
N VAL A 73 19.69 -4.20 29.64
CA VAL A 73 19.12 -3.76 30.93
C VAL A 73 18.34 -2.46 30.71
N ILE A 74 17.51 -2.10 31.66
CA ILE A 74 16.81 -0.81 31.73
C ILE A 74 17.35 0.02 32.89
N THR A 75 17.28 1.36 32.76
CA THR A 75 17.65 2.27 33.87
C THR A 75 16.65 2.22 35.01
N ASP A 76 17.20 2.39 36.24
CA ASP A 76 16.42 2.49 37.49
C ASP A 76 15.74 3.88 37.64
N ILE A 77 15.08 4.08 38.80
CA ILE A 77 14.41 5.34 39.15
C ILE A 77 15.34 6.57 39.23
N ASN A 78 16.64 6.35 39.37
CA ASN A 78 17.66 7.39 39.41
C ASN A 78 18.41 7.52 38.05
N GLY A 79 17.99 6.76 37.05
CA GLY A 79 18.61 6.72 35.73
C GLY A 79 19.89 5.87 35.67
N ASN A 80 20.25 5.11 36.69
CA ASN A 80 21.44 4.29 36.71
C ASN A 80 21.22 2.94 35.99
N TYR A 81 22.28 2.40 35.41
CA TYR A 81 22.27 1.07 34.83
C TYR A 81 23.54 0.28 35.16
N GLU A 82 23.41 -1.02 35.19
CA GLU A 82 24.53 -1.97 35.31
C GLU A 82 24.31 -3.10 34.30
N LEU A 83 25.15 -3.14 33.24
CA LEU A 83 25.14 -4.17 32.22
C LEU A 83 26.36 -5.07 32.40
N THR A 84 26.12 -6.35 32.69
CA THR A 84 27.16 -7.36 32.90
C THR A 84 27.45 -8.15 31.65
N ASN A 85 28.61 -8.81 31.59
CA ASN A 85 29.00 -9.69 30.48
C ASN A 85 29.12 -9.01 29.10
N VAL A 86 29.57 -7.76 29.06
CA VAL A 86 29.72 -7.00 27.82
C VAL A 86 31.09 -7.25 27.17
N PRO A 87 31.19 -7.68 25.92
CA PRO A 87 32.46 -7.80 25.21
C PRO A 87 33.12 -6.44 25.05
N ILE A 88 34.45 -6.39 25.20
CA ILE A 88 35.26 -5.13 25.22
C ILE A 88 35.03 -4.25 23.99
N ASN A 89 34.83 -4.85 22.82
CA ASN A 89 34.59 -4.13 21.55
C ASN A 89 33.13 -4.06 21.11
N ALA A 90 32.18 -4.35 22.00
CA ALA A 90 30.77 -4.31 21.67
C ALA A 90 30.27 -2.88 21.45
N GLN A 91 29.28 -2.72 20.58
CA GLN A 91 28.51 -1.50 20.45
C GLN A 91 27.29 -1.58 21.39
N ILE A 92 27.10 -0.53 22.17
CA ILE A 92 25.99 -0.39 23.12
C ILE A 92 25.01 0.60 22.53
N ALA A 93 23.79 0.16 22.29
CA ALA A 93 22.67 1.01 21.90
C ALA A 93 21.90 1.44 23.15
N ILE A 94 21.70 2.73 23.31
CA ILE A 94 20.95 3.34 24.41
C ILE A 94 19.76 4.05 23.77
N SER A 95 18.55 3.65 24.12
CA SER A 95 17.32 4.17 23.52
C SER A 95 16.23 4.39 24.57
N TYR A 96 15.41 5.39 24.35
CA TYR A 96 14.21 5.67 25.13
C TYR A 96 13.13 6.29 24.24
N ILE A 97 11.87 6.06 24.56
CA ILE A 97 10.75 6.58 23.75
C ILE A 97 10.80 8.12 23.78
N GLY A 98 10.82 8.75 22.59
CA GLY A 98 10.92 10.19 22.43
C GLY A 98 12.33 10.76 22.44
N TYR A 99 13.37 9.92 22.45
CA TYR A 99 14.77 10.34 22.44
C TYR A 99 15.56 9.67 21.32
N GLN A 100 16.57 10.36 20.81
CA GLN A 100 17.49 9.84 19.79
C GLN A 100 18.29 8.66 20.34
N THR A 101 18.32 7.56 19.61
CA THR A 101 19.13 6.40 19.97
C THR A 101 20.61 6.72 19.83
N ILE A 102 21.38 6.54 20.92
CA ILE A 102 22.82 6.74 20.96
C ILE A 102 23.53 5.39 20.90
N ILE A 103 24.48 5.24 19.97
CA ILE A 103 25.32 4.04 19.85
C ILE A 103 26.74 4.41 20.26
N LEU A 104 27.26 3.76 21.32
CA LEU A 104 28.59 3.96 21.84
C LEU A 104 29.38 2.64 21.90
N ASN A 105 30.71 2.71 21.75
CA ASN A 105 31.54 1.54 21.98
C ASN A 105 31.69 1.29 23.50
N ALA A 106 31.71 0.01 23.91
CA ALA A 106 31.82 -0.41 25.31
C ALA A 106 33.03 0.18 26.07
N ASN A 107 34.05 0.64 25.34
CA ASN A 107 35.23 1.32 25.92
C ASN A 107 35.06 2.83 26.05
N SER A 108 33.93 3.40 25.62
CA SER A 108 33.76 4.86 25.67
C SER A 108 33.52 5.33 27.11
N LYS A 109 34.31 6.36 27.52
CA LYS A 109 34.10 7.03 28.82
C LYS A 109 32.75 7.73 28.92
N LYS A 110 32.11 8.00 27.76
CA LYS A 110 30.78 8.61 27.70
C LYS A 110 29.66 7.70 28.27
N LEU A 111 29.90 6.40 28.42
CA LEU A 111 28.96 5.46 29.03
C LEU A 111 28.75 5.72 30.53
N ALA A 112 29.70 6.37 31.23
CA ALA A 112 29.52 6.73 32.63
C ALA A 112 28.39 7.74 32.86
N LEU A 113 28.18 8.66 31.92
CA LEU A 113 27.08 9.61 31.90
C LEU A 113 26.64 9.80 30.45
N VAL A 114 25.44 9.33 30.13
CA VAL A 114 24.85 9.43 28.81
C VAL A 114 23.74 10.46 28.85
N THR A 115 23.87 11.52 28.06
CA THR A 115 22.81 12.52 27.92
C THR A 115 22.03 12.22 26.65
N LEU A 116 20.78 11.80 26.80
CA LEU A 116 19.87 11.62 25.68
C LEU A 116 19.34 12.98 25.21
N ARG A 117 19.21 13.12 23.90
CA ARG A 117 18.56 14.28 23.29
C ARG A 117 17.18 13.87 22.87
N GLU A 118 16.21 14.73 23.15
CA GLU A 118 14.87 14.54 22.62
C GLU A 118 14.90 14.38 21.10
N ASP A 119 14.18 13.38 20.63
CA ASP A 119 14.04 13.16 19.18
C ASP A 119 12.96 14.08 18.64
N THR A 120 13.39 15.33 18.41
CA THR A 120 12.49 16.36 17.85
C THR A 120 12.06 16.04 16.43
N GLU A 121 12.78 15.14 15.72
CA GLU A 121 12.37 14.72 14.37
C GLU A 121 11.12 13.81 14.38
N LEU A 122 10.89 13.05 15.46
CA LEU A 122 9.68 12.21 15.59
C LEU A 122 8.43 12.97 16.06
N LEU A 123 8.56 14.22 16.52
CA LEU A 123 7.44 15.01 17.08
C LEU A 123 6.98 16.17 16.20
N ASP A 124 7.73 16.53 15.19
CA ASP A 124 7.35 17.60 14.27
C ASP A 124 6.82 17.04 12.93
N GLU A 125 5.78 16.18 12.98
CA GLU A 125 4.96 15.97 11.79
C GLU A 125 4.37 17.32 11.38
N VAL A 126 4.96 17.90 10.35
CA VAL A 126 4.49 19.14 9.76
C VAL A 126 3.37 18.79 8.79
N VAL A 127 2.17 19.26 9.07
CA VAL A 127 1.02 19.10 8.19
C VAL A 127 0.90 20.37 7.35
N VAL A 128 0.79 20.20 6.04
CA VAL A 128 0.44 21.31 5.16
C VAL A 128 -1.03 21.66 5.42
N VAL A 129 -1.30 22.88 5.85
CA VAL A 129 -2.66 23.39 6.11
C VAL A 129 -2.83 24.67 5.32
N GLY A 130 -3.72 24.64 4.34
CA GLY A 130 -3.96 25.79 3.49
C GLY A 130 -2.73 26.19 2.67
N TYR A 131 -2.36 27.44 2.78
CA TYR A 131 -1.19 28.01 2.08
C TYR A 131 0.08 28.00 2.93
N GLY A 132 0.09 27.25 4.04
CA GLY A 132 1.22 27.19 4.97
C GLY A 132 1.42 25.81 5.57
N THR A 133 2.52 25.65 6.30
CA THR A 133 2.82 24.45 7.08
C THR A 133 2.60 24.72 8.55
N MET A 134 1.83 23.89 9.25
CA MET A 134 1.64 23.92 10.68
C MET A 134 2.09 22.62 11.31
N LYS A 135 2.55 22.67 12.56
CA LYS A 135 2.85 21.46 13.31
C LYS A 135 1.55 20.73 13.62
N LYS A 136 1.53 19.40 13.50
CA LYS A 136 0.34 18.57 13.78
C LYS A 136 -0.27 18.85 15.15
N LYS A 137 0.55 19.15 16.15
CA LYS A 137 0.12 19.51 17.50
C LYS A 137 -0.64 20.85 17.60
N ASP A 138 -0.46 21.73 16.61
CA ASP A 138 -1.08 23.05 16.59
C ASP A 138 -2.42 23.03 15.82
N LEU A 139 -2.79 21.88 15.25
CA LEU A 139 -4.08 21.67 14.59
C LEU A 139 -5.15 21.33 15.63
N LEU A 140 -6.03 22.31 15.88
CA LEU A 140 -7.14 22.19 16.84
C LEU A 140 -8.32 21.33 16.33
N GLY A 141 -8.28 20.82 15.11
CA GLY A 141 -9.36 20.05 14.46
C GLY A 141 -9.11 18.55 14.39
N ALA A 142 -10.20 17.76 14.20
CA ALA A 142 -10.11 16.32 13.95
C ALA A 142 -9.51 16.05 12.57
N THR A 143 -8.23 15.72 12.54
CA THR A 143 -7.50 15.35 11.32
C THR A 143 -7.16 13.86 11.32
N SER A 144 -7.17 13.23 10.15
CA SER A 144 -6.62 11.89 9.94
C SER A 144 -5.51 11.97 8.91
N MET A 145 -4.41 11.30 9.18
CA MET A 145 -3.25 11.26 8.31
C MET A 145 -2.89 9.81 7.96
N VAL A 146 -2.50 9.60 6.71
CA VAL A 146 -1.90 8.34 6.21
C VAL A 146 -0.60 8.71 5.51
N SER A 147 0.47 8.00 5.84
CA SER A 147 1.76 8.17 5.18
C SER A 147 1.80 7.47 3.82
N GLY A 148 2.66 7.95 2.90
CA GLY A 148 2.86 7.34 1.59
C GLY A 148 3.33 5.90 1.66
N ASP A 149 4.12 5.53 2.66
CA ASP A 149 4.57 4.15 2.85
C ASP A 149 3.40 3.21 3.16
N GLN A 150 2.41 3.67 3.94
CA GLN A 150 1.18 2.92 4.18
C GLN A 150 0.31 2.79 2.93
N LEU A 151 0.35 3.75 2.01
CA LEU A 151 -0.34 3.67 0.73
C LEU A 151 0.35 2.70 -0.22
N ALA A 152 1.68 2.74 -0.27
CA ALA A 152 2.48 1.90 -1.16
C ALA A 152 2.42 0.39 -0.83
N THR A 153 2.04 0.02 0.40
CA THR A 153 1.87 -1.39 0.79
C THR A 153 0.64 -2.06 0.16
N ASN A 154 -0.31 -1.29 -0.33
CA ASN A 154 -1.47 -1.83 -1.06
C ASN A 154 -1.15 -1.93 -2.54
N SER A 155 -1.45 -3.08 -3.15
CA SER A 155 -1.37 -3.29 -4.62
C SER A 155 -2.44 -2.47 -5.38
N SER A 156 -3.09 -1.50 -4.74
CA SER A 156 -4.11 -0.70 -5.39
C SER A 156 -3.52 0.23 -6.44
N ILE A 157 -4.11 0.21 -7.60
CA ILE A 157 -3.72 1.01 -8.77
C ILE A 157 -4.15 2.47 -8.60
N SER A 158 -5.23 2.72 -7.86
CA SER A 158 -5.80 4.06 -7.64
C SER A 158 -5.52 4.57 -6.22
N VAL A 159 -5.44 5.90 -6.07
CA VAL A 159 -5.26 6.54 -4.77
C VAL A 159 -6.46 6.29 -3.86
N GLY A 160 -7.69 6.32 -4.41
CA GLY A 160 -8.90 6.02 -3.66
C GLY A 160 -8.90 4.61 -3.11
N GLY A 161 -8.58 3.62 -3.95
CA GLY A 161 -8.44 2.24 -3.51
C GLY A 161 -7.32 2.04 -2.47
N ALA A 162 -6.20 2.78 -2.59
CA ALA A 162 -5.12 2.73 -1.62
C ALA A 162 -5.50 3.32 -0.25
N LEU A 163 -6.41 4.29 -0.22
CA LEU A 163 -6.92 4.94 1.00
C LEU A 163 -8.06 4.17 1.67
N GLN A 164 -8.73 3.27 0.96
CA GLN A 164 -9.89 2.54 1.45
C GLN A 164 -9.58 1.79 2.75
N GLY A 165 -10.39 2.01 3.79
CA GLY A 165 -10.25 1.38 5.09
C GLY A 165 -9.10 1.90 5.97
N LYS A 166 -8.28 2.86 5.50
CA LYS A 166 -7.13 3.37 6.25
C LYS A 166 -7.42 4.60 7.10
N MET A 167 -8.54 5.25 6.88
CA MET A 167 -8.90 6.48 7.57
C MET A 167 -10.28 6.40 8.21
N SER A 168 -10.39 6.75 9.49
CA SER A 168 -11.67 6.79 10.18
C SER A 168 -12.54 7.95 9.67
N GLY A 169 -13.86 7.74 9.53
CA GLY A 169 -14.82 8.78 9.13
C GLY A 169 -14.74 9.18 7.65
N ILE A 170 -14.05 8.39 6.83
CA ILE A 170 -14.04 8.51 5.37
C ILE A 170 -14.63 7.24 4.80
N ASN A 171 -15.59 7.42 3.92
CA ASN A 171 -16.17 6.34 3.15
C ASN A 171 -15.71 6.45 1.70
N ILE A 172 -15.09 5.38 1.20
CA ILE A 172 -14.57 5.29 -0.17
C ILE A 172 -15.27 4.10 -0.82
N LEU A 173 -16.01 4.38 -1.86
CA LEU A 173 -16.79 3.39 -2.59
C LEU A 173 -16.31 3.34 -4.04
N SER A 174 -16.00 2.16 -4.53
CA SER A 174 -15.87 1.90 -5.96
C SER A 174 -17.24 1.45 -6.47
N SER A 175 -17.88 2.31 -7.24
CA SER A 175 -19.20 2.04 -7.80
C SER A 175 -19.18 1.13 -9.03
N SER A 176 -18.00 0.90 -9.58
CA SER A 176 -17.79 0.12 -10.80
C SER A 176 -16.50 -0.72 -10.69
N GLY A 177 -16.52 -1.90 -11.28
CA GLY A 177 -15.36 -2.76 -11.49
C GLY A 177 -14.64 -2.50 -12.82
N PHE A 178 -15.05 -1.51 -13.61
CA PHE A 178 -14.39 -1.19 -14.86
C PHE A 178 -12.96 -0.67 -14.64
N PRO A 179 -12.01 -1.02 -15.52
CA PRO A 179 -10.67 -0.47 -15.47
C PRO A 179 -10.67 1.06 -15.49
N GLY A 180 -9.89 1.66 -14.58
CA GLY A 180 -9.79 3.13 -14.49
C GLY A 180 -11.02 3.83 -13.92
N ALA A 181 -12.01 3.09 -13.38
CA ALA A 181 -13.18 3.69 -12.74
C ALA A 181 -12.79 4.55 -11.54
N GLU A 182 -13.40 5.72 -11.45
CA GLU A 182 -13.18 6.64 -10.33
C GLU A 182 -13.86 6.13 -9.05
N THR A 183 -13.25 6.45 -7.92
CA THR A 183 -13.81 6.13 -6.61
C THR A 183 -14.62 7.31 -6.08
N SER A 184 -15.78 7.02 -5.48
CA SER A 184 -16.57 8.03 -4.77
C SER A 184 -16.08 8.15 -3.33
N ILE A 185 -15.78 9.37 -2.89
CA ILE A 185 -15.31 9.66 -1.53
C ILE A 185 -16.30 10.55 -0.82
N SER A 186 -16.65 10.18 0.41
CA SER A 186 -17.43 11.03 1.30
C SER A 186 -16.82 11.09 2.70
N ILE A 187 -16.88 12.25 3.34
CA ILE A 187 -16.35 12.48 4.69
C ILE A 187 -17.53 12.67 5.63
N ARG A 188 -17.65 11.82 6.67
CA ARG A 188 -18.73 11.82 7.66
C ARG A 188 -20.15 11.67 7.04
N GLY A 189 -20.24 11.05 5.85
CA GLY A 189 -21.49 10.82 5.14
C GLY A 189 -21.81 11.89 4.10
N VAL A 190 -22.98 11.80 3.49
CA VAL A 190 -23.45 12.71 2.47
C VAL A 190 -24.09 13.93 3.14
N GLY A 191 -23.50 15.09 2.98
CA GLY A 191 -23.96 16.35 3.59
C GLY A 191 -24.95 17.16 2.74
N THR A 192 -25.23 16.70 1.51
CA THR A 192 -26.11 17.43 0.56
C THR A 192 -27.35 16.62 0.20
N PHE A 193 -28.49 17.31 0.04
CA PHE A 193 -29.72 16.69 -0.45
C PHE A 193 -29.85 16.87 -1.97
N GLY A 194 -30.34 15.83 -2.64
CA GLY A 194 -30.57 15.85 -4.08
C GLY A 194 -29.30 15.55 -4.90
N ASN A 195 -29.22 16.14 -6.09
CA ASN A 195 -28.11 15.91 -7.05
C ASN A 195 -26.87 16.75 -6.78
N GLY A 196 -26.70 17.30 -5.55
CA GLY A 196 -25.52 18.07 -5.18
C GLY A 196 -24.28 17.18 -5.07
N ASP A 197 -23.14 17.69 -5.50
CA ASP A 197 -21.85 17.02 -5.34
C ASP A 197 -21.48 16.94 -3.85
N ALA A 198 -21.37 15.74 -3.30
CA ALA A 198 -20.99 15.48 -1.92
C ALA A 198 -19.49 15.19 -1.79
N SER A 199 -18.73 15.31 -2.87
CA SER A 199 -17.30 15.06 -2.89
C SER A 199 -16.52 16.09 -2.07
N PRO A 200 -15.51 15.69 -1.32
CA PRO A 200 -14.62 16.60 -0.62
C PRO A 200 -13.73 17.38 -1.60
N LEU A 201 -13.31 18.57 -1.20
CA LEU A 201 -12.32 19.32 -1.95
C LEU A 201 -10.97 18.61 -1.88
N VAL A 202 -10.34 18.36 -3.02
CA VAL A 202 -8.99 17.83 -3.08
C VAL A 202 -7.98 18.94 -3.31
N VAL A 203 -6.90 18.94 -2.51
CA VAL A 203 -5.81 19.90 -2.62
C VAL A 203 -4.51 19.13 -2.76
N ILE A 204 -3.79 19.35 -3.84
CA ILE A 204 -2.51 18.69 -4.13
C ILE A 204 -1.40 19.74 -4.04
N ASP A 205 -0.45 19.52 -3.12
CA ASP A 205 0.66 20.45 -2.85
C ASP A 205 0.22 21.93 -2.68
N GLY A 206 -0.95 22.14 -2.05
CA GLY A 206 -1.53 23.46 -1.81
C GLY A 206 -2.41 24.00 -2.93
N ILE A 207 -2.55 23.30 -4.05
CA ILE A 207 -3.36 23.72 -5.20
C ILE A 207 -4.68 22.94 -5.18
N PRO A 208 -5.85 23.61 -5.07
CA PRO A 208 -7.14 22.95 -5.19
C PRO A 208 -7.36 22.39 -6.60
N VAL A 209 -7.84 21.15 -6.68
CA VAL A 209 -8.18 20.48 -7.94
C VAL A 209 -9.62 20.01 -7.89
N ASP A 210 -10.36 20.21 -8.97
CA ASP A 210 -11.77 19.83 -9.06
C ASP A 210 -11.94 18.35 -9.48
N GLN A 211 -10.97 17.85 -10.23
CA GLN A 211 -10.92 16.46 -10.69
C GLN A 211 -9.46 16.00 -10.74
N GLY A 212 -9.26 14.68 -10.68
CA GLY A 212 -7.96 14.14 -11.04
C GLY A 212 -7.04 13.76 -9.89
N PHE A 213 -7.55 13.63 -8.68
CA PHE A 213 -6.75 13.00 -7.62
C PHE A 213 -6.43 11.54 -7.97
N GLU A 214 -7.29 10.86 -8.75
CA GLU A 214 -7.05 9.53 -9.33
C GLU A 214 -5.96 9.52 -10.42
N THR A 215 -5.57 10.70 -10.91
CA THR A 215 -4.44 10.80 -11.86
C THR A 215 -3.10 10.61 -11.19
N LEU A 216 -3.02 10.81 -9.88
CA LEU A 216 -1.80 10.63 -9.11
C LEU A 216 -1.45 9.14 -9.00
N ASN A 217 -0.15 8.89 -8.93
CA ASN A 217 0.34 7.57 -8.55
C ASN A 217 0.43 7.50 -7.01
N PRO A 218 -0.14 6.46 -6.36
CA PRO A 218 0.02 6.28 -4.92
C PRO A 218 1.48 6.29 -4.45
N SER A 219 2.41 5.83 -5.28
CA SER A 219 3.85 5.81 -4.97
C SER A 219 4.50 7.20 -4.91
N ASP A 220 3.89 8.22 -5.54
CA ASP A 220 4.37 9.60 -5.54
C ASP A 220 3.88 10.41 -4.35
N ILE A 221 3.01 9.84 -3.53
CA ILE A 221 2.42 10.51 -2.37
C ILE A 221 3.34 10.34 -1.17
N GLU A 222 3.60 11.44 -0.47
CA GLU A 222 4.31 11.48 0.81
C GLU A 222 3.32 11.30 1.97
N SER A 223 2.19 12.02 1.92
CA SER A 223 1.14 11.92 2.92
C SER A 223 -0.22 12.38 2.39
N VAL A 224 -1.28 11.83 2.97
CA VAL A 224 -2.65 12.29 2.78
C VAL A 224 -3.22 12.69 4.13
N ASN A 225 -3.67 13.94 4.23
CA ASN A 225 -4.32 14.49 5.41
C ASN A 225 -5.77 14.83 5.08
N VAL A 226 -6.69 14.53 5.99
CA VAL A 226 -8.09 14.84 5.80
C VAL A 226 -8.59 15.76 6.90
N LEU A 227 -9.08 16.93 6.48
CA LEU A 227 -9.71 17.92 7.33
C LEU A 227 -11.21 17.63 7.36
N LYS A 228 -11.69 17.13 8.50
CA LYS A 228 -13.07 16.68 8.67
C LYS A 228 -13.97 17.74 9.30
N ASP A 229 -13.37 18.75 9.90
CA ASP A 229 -14.09 19.79 10.64
C ASP A 229 -14.10 21.10 9.85
N ALA A 230 -15.23 21.81 9.91
CA ALA A 230 -15.40 23.08 9.25
C ALA A 230 -14.36 24.14 9.67
N SER A 231 -13.90 24.10 10.93
CA SER A 231 -12.88 25.05 11.43
C SER A 231 -11.54 24.89 10.74
N SER A 232 -11.08 23.65 10.52
CA SER A 232 -9.82 23.37 9.81
C SER A 232 -9.96 23.55 8.29
N ALA A 233 -11.17 23.37 7.75
CA ALA A 233 -11.47 23.51 6.34
C ALA A 233 -11.80 24.96 5.93
N ALA A 234 -12.06 25.87 6.89
CA ALA A 234 -12.54 27.25 6.66
C ALA A 234 -11.63 28.07 5.72
N ILE A 235 -10.33 27.80 5.71
CA ILE A 235 -9.35 28.50 4.87
C ILE A 235 -9.61 28.27 3.36
N TYR A 236 -10.33 27.20 3.00
CA TYR A 236 -10.68 26.85 1.62
C TYR A 236 -12.08 27.36 1.21
N GLY A 237 -12.77 28.05 2.13
CA GLY A 237 -14.08 28.66 1.88
C GLY A 237 -15.20 27.64 1.68
N SER A 238 -16.25 28.05 0.95
CA SER A 238 -17.47 27.26 0.73
C SER A 238 -17.23 25.94 -0.02
N ARG A 239 -16.17 25.84 -0.84
CA ARG A 239 -15.79 24.59 -1.54
C ARG A 239 -15.40 23.46 -0.59
N ALA A 240 -15.05 23.80 0.65
CA ALA A 240 -14.65 22.84 1.67
C ALA A 240 -15.81 22.35 2.55
N ALA A 241 -17.07 22.63 2.19
CA ALA A 241 -18.24 22.28 2.99
C ALA A 241 -18.33 20.77 3.28
N ASN A 242 -17.90 19.93 2.32
CA ASN A 242 -17.88 18.47 2.44
C ASN A 242 -16.54 17.91 2.99
N GLY A 243 -15.69 18.79 3.55
CA GLY A 243 -14.34 18.46 4.01
C GLY A 243 -13.26 18.65 2.94
N VAL A 244 -12.01 18.45 3.33
CA VAL A 244 -10.84 18.65 2.46
C VAL A 244 -9.89 17.48 2.57
N ILE A 245 -9.40 16.99 1.44
CA ILE A 245 -8.33 16.00 1.32
C ILE A 245 -7.07 16.73 0.86
N LEU A 246 -6.07 16.78 1.74
CA LEU A 246 -4.77 17.38 1.44
C LEU A 246 -3.80 16.29 1.05
N ILE A 247 -3.29 16.33 -0.16
CA ILE A 247 -2.29 15.39 -0.67
C ILE A 247 -0.97 16.13 -0.77
N THR A 248 0.02 15.66 -0.04
CA THR A 248 1.41 16.10 -0.19
C THR A 248 2.16 15.07 -0.99
N THR A 249 2.83 15.51 -2.04
CA THR A 249 3.61 14.63 -2.89
C THR A 249 5.08 14.62 -2.49
N LYS A 250 5.76 13.52 -2.82
CA LYS A 250 7.18 13.33 -2.52
C LYS A 250 8.03 14.43 -3.12
N LYS A 251 8.98 14.91 -2.32
CA LYS A 251 9.99 15.89 -2.69
C LYS A 251 11.38 15.27 -2.60
N GLY A 252 12.35 15.90 -3.24
CA GLY A 252 13.74 15.57 -3.04
C GLY A 252 14.20 15.92 -1.62
N ALA A 253 15.01 15.06 -1.04
CA ALA A 253 15.69 15.34 0.22
C ALA A 253 17.19 15.49 -0.01
N GLU A 254 17.86 16.20 0.89
CA GLU A 254 19.32 16.32 0.86
C GLU A 254 19.97 14.95 0.97
N GLY A 255 20.94 14.67 0.12
CA GLY A 255 21.68 13.41 0.10
C GLY A 255 21.94 12.86 -1.30
N LYS A 256 22.48 11.63 -1.33
CA LYS A 256 22.75 10.92 -2.58
C LYS A 256 21.44 10.59 -3.31
N ALA A 257 21.51 10.60 -4.64
CA ALA A 257 20.39 10.18 -5.47
C ALA A 257 19.93 8.76 -5.10
N LYS A 258 18.62 8.63 -4.87
CA LYS A 258 17.93 7.34 -4.65
C LYS A 258 17.10 7.05 -5.86
N VAL A 259 17.28 5.88 -6.44
CA VAL A 259 16.46 5.38 -7.57
C VAL A 259 15.62 4.23 -7.08
N SER A 260 14.33 4.27 -7.39
CA SER A 260 13.40 3.17 -7.09
C SER A 260 12.70 2.76 -8.38
N LEU A 261 12.57 1.46 -8.59
CA LEU A 261 11.81 0.86 -9.68
C LEU A 261 10.88 -0.19 -9.08
N ASN A 262 9.59 -0.01 -9.30
CA ASN A 262 8.57 -0.97 -8.91
C ASN A 262 7.86 -1.45 -10.19
N ALA A 263 7.81 -2.75 -10.38
CA ALA A 263 7.07 -3.37 -11.47
C ALA A 263 6.16 -4.44 -10.88
N THR A 264 4.87 -4.33 -11.15
CA THR A 264 3.85 -5.26 -10.69
C THR A 264 3.13 -5.81 -11.90
N TRP A 265 3.07 -7.13 -12.00
CA TRP A 265 2.26 -7.83 -12.97
C TRP A 265 1.27 -8.72 -12.24
N GLY A 266 0.04 -8.77 -12.73
CA GLY A 266 -1.01 -9.58 -12.12
C GLY A 266 -2.04 -10.01 -13.15
N ILE A 267 -2.90 -10.94 -12.74
CA ILE A 267 -4.05 -11.39 -13.52
C ILE A 267 -5.30 -11.19 -12.66
N GLN A 268 -6.25 -10.44 -13.20
CA GLN A 268 -7.58 -10.28 -12.63
C GLN A 268 -8.49 -11.38 -13.16
N LYS A 269 -9.34 -11.90 -12.29
CA LYS A 269 -10.35 -12.89 -12.65
C LYS A 269 -11.67 -12.53 -12.01
N PRO A 270 -12.81 -12.84 -12.66
CA PRO A 270 -14.10 -12.78 -11.99
C PRO A 270 -14.05 -13.64 -10.72
N SER A 271 -14.42 -13.04 -9.58
CA SER A 271 -14.40 -13.76 -8.30
C SER A 271 -15.59 -14.66 -8.09
N HIS A 272 -16.73 -14.25 -8.60
CA HIS A 272 -17.99 -14.97 -8.52
C HIS A 272 -18.87 -14.59 -9.71
N MET A 273 -19.35 -15.57 -10.42
CA MET A 273 -20.34 -15.41 -11.48
C MET A 273 -21.69 -15.87 -10.94
N MET A 274 -22.76 -15.21 -11.36
CA MET A 274 -24.10 -15.68 -11.02
C MET A 274 -24.40 -16.96 -11.79
N ASP A 275 -24.95 -17.94 -11.10
CA ASP A 275 -25.53 -19.13 -11.74
C ASP A 275 -26.80 -18.70 -12.45
N LEU A 276 -26.74 -18.67 -13.77
CA LEU A 276 -27.89 -18.36 -14.63
C LEU A 276 -28.58 -19.65 -15.03
N LEU A 277 -29.87 -19.52 -15.38
CA LEU A 277 -30.63 -20.65 -15.88
C LEU A 277 -30.07 -21.18 -17.20
N SER A 278 -30.01 -22.47 -17.35
CA SER A 278 -29.81 -23.14 -18.64
C SER A 278 -30.96 -22.82 -19.60
N ALA A 279 -30.78 -23.09 -20.90
CA ALA A 279 -31.86 -22.88 -21.86
C ALA A 279 -33.11 -23.74 -21.56
N GLU A 280 -32.90 -24.98 -21.11
CA GLU A 280 -33.99 -25.88 -20.67
C GLU A 280 -34.75 -25.29 -19.47
N GLU A 281 -34.00 -24.86 -18.43
CA GLU A 281 -34.60 -24.27 -17.23
C GLU A 281 -35.30 -22.93 -17.52
N PHE A 282 -34.70 -22.12 -18.40
CA PHE A 282 -35.31 -20.86 -18.84
C PHE A 282 -36.64 -21.07 -19.53
N VAL A 283 -36.70 -21.98 -20.51
CA VAL A 283 -37.98 -22.30 -21.22
C VAL A 283 -38.99 -22.89 -20.25
N SER A 284 -38.54 -23.78 -19.35
CA SER A 284 -39.42 -24.34 -18.31
C SER A 284 -40.03 -23.27 -17.41
N ALA A 285 -39.19 -22.31 -16.96
CA ALA A 285 -39.65 -21.21 -16.12
C ALA A 285 -40.63 -20.28 -16.86
N ILE A 286 -40.43 -19.99 -18.14
CA ILE A 286 -41.38 -19.19 -18.94
C ILE A 286 -42.74 -19.91 -19.10
N LEU A 287 -42.71 -21.20 -19.37
CA LEU A 287 -43.94 -21.99 -19.47
C LEU A 287 -44.69 -22.05 -18.13
N GLU A 288 -43.97 -22.22 -17.02
CA GLU A 288 -44.56 -22.18 -15.68
C GLU A 288 -45.16 -20.80 -15.36
N MET A 289 -44.45 -19.71 -15.68
CA MET A 289 -44.97 -18.34 -15.53
C MET A 289 -46.26 -18.13 -16.32
N ARG A 290 -46.35 -18.66 -17.55
CA ARG A 290 -47.57 -18.64 -18.37
C ARG A 290 -48.72 -19.37 -17.68
N ASP A 291 -48.49 -20.58 -17.17
CA ASP A 291 -49.49 -21.40 -16.54
C ASP A 291 -49.97 -20.77 -15.22
N ASN A 292 -49.08 -20.21 -14.43
CA ASN A 292 -49.42 -19.46 -13.24
C ASN A 292 -50.26 -18.21 -13.57
N LYS A 293 -49.92 -17.47 -14.62
CA LYS A 293 -50.71 -16.34 -15.09
C LYS A 293 -52.12 -16.76 -15.51
N LYS A 294 -52.25 -17.89 -16.23
CA LYS A 294 -53.54 -18.46 -16.60
C LYS A 294 -54.37 -18.82 -15.38
N ALA A 295 -53.76 -19.39 -14.35
CA ALA A 295 -54.42 -19.75 -13.11
C ALA A 295 -54.94 -18.54 -12.32
N ILE A 296 -54.20 -17.42 -12.32
CA ILE A 296 -54.51 -16.20 -11.56
C ILE A 296 -55.57 -15.35 -12.31
N ASP A 297 -55.33 -15.07 -13.59
CA ASP A 297 -56.12 -14.10 -14.37
C ASP A 297 -57.29 -14.74 -15.10
N GLY A 298 -57.36 -16.09 -15.19
CA GLY A 298 -58.38 -16.84 -15.92
C GLY A 298 -58.35 -16.65 -17.44
N GLY A 299 -57.34 -15.94 -17.95
CA GLY A 299 -57.11 -15.70 -19.38
C GLY A 299 -56.48 -16.90 -20.09
N ASN A 300 -56.15 -16.73 -21.34
CA ASN A 300 -55.34 -17.70 -22.11
C ASN A 300 -54.03 -17.05 -22.56
N PRO A 301 -53.08 -16.77 -21.62
CA PRO A 301 -51.80 -16.20 -21.96
C PRO A 301 -51.01 -17.17 -22.85
N THR A 302 -50.33 -16.65 -23.85
CA THR A 302 -49.50 -17.41 -24.75
C THR A 302 -48.08 -16.93 -24.65
N THR A 303 -47.11 -17.83 -24.87
CA THR A 303 -45.68 -17.53 -25.00
C THR A 303 -45.21 -18.08 -26.33
N LYS A 304 -44.06 -17.62 -26.78
CA LYS A 304 -43.41 -18.14 -28.00
C LYS A 304 -42.89 -19.58 -27.84
N TYR A 305 -42.83 -20.05 -26.64
CA TYR A 305 -42.38 -21.41 -26.31
C TYR A 305 -43.56 -22.41 -26.16
N ASP A 306 -44.76 -21.97 -26.47
CA ASP A 306 -45.94 -22.84 -26.38
C ASP A 306 -45.85 -24.04 -27.35
N GLY A 307 -45.95 -25.24 -26.77
CA GLY A 307 -45.85 -26.48 -27.55
C GLY A 307 -44.40 -26.95 -27.79
N LEU A 308 -43.38 -26.22 -27.33
CA LEU A 308 -41.99 -26.66 -27.38
C LEU A 308 -41.68 -27.51 -26.13
N ASN A 309 -40.80 -28.49 -26.31
CA ASN A 309 -40.30 -29.28 -25.19
C ASN A 309 -39.02 -28.62 -24.64
N PRO A 310 -38.97 -28.21 -23.35
CA PRO A 310 -37.79 -27.58 -22.75
C PRO A 310 -36.49 -28.39 -22.93
N ALA A 311 -36.57 -29.72 -22.87
CA ALA A 311 -35.42 -30.59 -23.01
C ALA A 311 -34.72 -30.48 -24.38
N ASP A 312 -35.39 -29.99 -25.40
CA ASP A 312 -34.82 -29.83 -26.75
C ASP A 312 -33.79 -28.67 -26.82
N PHE A 313 -33.83 -27.76 -25.83
CA PHE A 313 -32.91 -26.58 -25.76
C PHE A 313 -31.59 -26.86 -25.05
N GLY A 314 -31.52 -27.90 -24.23
CA GLY A 314 -30.31 -28.31 -23.53
C GLY A 314 -29.74 -27.21 -22.61
N VAL A 315 -28.41 -27.12 -22.56
CA VAL A 315 -27.71 -26.16 -21.68
C VAL A 315 -27.80 -24.72 -22.21
N GLY A 316 -27.75 -24.54 -23.54
CA GLY A 316 -27.74 -23.23 -24.17
C GLY A 316 -26.47 -22.45 -23.97
N THR A 317 -26.53 -21.12 -24.10
CA THR A 317 -25.41 -20.20 -24.04
C THR A 317 -25.23 -19.63 -22.64
N ASN A 318 -24.07 -19.84 -22.04
CA ASN A 318 -23.66 -19.10 -20.85
C ASN A 318 -23.00 -17.77 -21.28
N TRP A 319 -23.76 -16.70 -21.31
CA TRP A 319 -23.26 -15.38 -21.72
C TRP A 319 -22.12 -14.87 -20.85
N GLY A 320 -22.05 -15.28 -19.58
CA GLY A 320 -20.96 -14.92 -18.68
C GLY A 320 -19.61 -15.42 -19.19
N ASP A 321 -19.54 -16.65 -19.71
CA ASP A 321 -18.29 -17.24 -20.20
C ASP A 321 -17.79 -16.60 -21.51
N HIS A 322 -18.72 -15.99 -22.28
CA HIS A 322 -18.37 -15.28 -23.53
C HIS A 322 -17.93 -13.83 -23.28
N ILE A 323 -18.44 -13.21 -22.22
CA ILE A 323 -18.23 -11.78 -21.95
C ILE A 323 -17.09 -11.56 -20.95
N TYR A 324 -16.91 -12.46 -19.99
CA TYR A 324 -15.92 -12.30 -18.94
C TYR A 324 -14.77 -13.28 -19.10
N SER A 325 -13.56 -12.74 -18.99
CA SER A 325 -12.33 -13.53 -19.07
C SER A 325 -11.30 -13.06 -18.05
N SER A 326 -10.21 -13.81 -17.94
CA SER A 326 -9.05 -13.37 -17.16
C SER A 326 -8.31 -12.25 -17.88
N ALA A 327 -7.96 -11.19 -17.16
CA ALA A 327 -7.37 -10.00 -17.71
C ALA A 327 -6.03 -9.67 -17.05
N PRO A 328 -4.95 -9.47 -17.82
CA PRO A 328 -3.66 -9.07 -17.28
C PRO A 328 -3.64 -7.60 -16.88
N THR A 329 -2.82 -7.30 -15.87
CA THR A 329 -2.52 -5.94 -15.43
C THR A 329 -1.02 -5.79 -15.28
N LEU A 330 -0.46 -4.73 -15.84
CA LEU A 330 0.94 -4.34 -15.72
C LEU A 330 1.03 -2.92 -15.18
N ASN A 331 1.74 -2.74 -14.07
CA ASN A 331 2.03 -1.43 -13.49
C ASN A 331 3.53 -1.28 -13.28
N ILE A 332 4.13 -0.29 -13.91
CA ILE A 332 5.56 0.03 -13.78
C ILE A 332 5.67 1.46 -13.28
N ASN A 333 6.45 1.65 -12.24
CA ASN A 333 6.73 2.94 -11.63
C ASN A 333 8.22 3.07 -11.37
N ALA A 334 8.83 4.13 -11.89
CA ALA A 334 10.23 4.46 -11.67
C ALA A 334 10.31 5.86 -11.08
N ASN A 335 11.15 6.04 -10.06
CA ASN A 335 11.40 7.38 -9.53
C ASN A 335 12.87 7.57 -9.14
N ILE A 336 13.29 8.82 -9.19
CA ILE A 336 14.59 9.28 -8.72
C ILE A 336 14.40 10.51 -7.85
N SER A 337 15.01 10.50 -6.67
CA SER A 337 15.01 11.62 -5.74
C SER A 337 16.39 11.87 -5.18
N GLY A 338 16.67 13.13 -4.86
CA GLY A 338 17.93 13.51 -4.26
C GLY A 338 18.02 15.02 -4.08
N GLY A 339 19.15 15.49 -3.59
CA GLY A 339 19.37 16.91 -3.45
C GLY A 339 20.66 17.28 -2.78
N THR A 340 20.95 18.56 -2.82
CA THR A 340 22.00 19.26 -2.10
C THR A 340 21.36 20.34 -1.23
N ASP A 341 22.15 21.10 -0.49
CA ASP A 341 21.72 22.30 0.24
C ASP A 341 20.99 23.35 -0.63
N LYS A 342 21.19 23.28 -1.97
CA LYS A 342 20.65 24.27 -2.93
C LYS A 342 19.65 23.73 -3.92
N LEU A 343 19.63 22.44 -4.17
CA LEU A 343 18.80 21.81 -5.19
C LEU A 343 18.19 20.53 -4.64
N HIS A 344 16.86 20.46 -4.62
CA HIS A 344 16.14 19.25 -4.32
C HIS A 344 15.31 18.84 -5.54
N TYR A 345 15.29 17.56 -5.86
CA TYR A 345 14.55 17.05 -7.00
C TYR A 345 13.90 15.69 -6.70
N TYR A 346 12.70 15.55 -7.22
CA TYR A 346 11.96 14.30 -7.33
C TYR A 346 11.38 14.20 -8.73
N LEU A 347 11.71 13.14 -9.43
CA LEU A 347 11.18 12.84 -10.76
C LEU A 347 10.59 11.44 -10.72
N SER A 348 9.39 11.25 -11.29
CA SER A 348 8.81 9.92 -11.45
C SER A 348 8.20 9.75 -12.84
N ALA A 349 8.17 8.50 -13.28
CA ALA A 349 7.46 8.08 -14.48
C ALA A 349 6.68 6.81 -14.16
N GLU A 350 5.44 6.73 -14.68
CA GLU A 350 4.57 5.57 -14.51
C GLU A 350 4.00 5.11 -15.85
N TYR A 351 3.80 3.81 -15.93
CA TYR A 351 3.02 3.19 -16.99
C TYR A 351 2.14 2.12 -16.39
N LEU A 352 0.85 2.22 -16.63
CA LEU A 352 -0.17 1.28 -16.24
C LEU A 352 -0.92 0.80 -17.47
N ASN A 353 -1.02 -0.51 -17.63
CA ASN A 353 -1.91 -1.15 -18.58
C ASN A 353 -2.76 -2.17 -17.82
N GLN A 354 -4.05 -1.94 -17.79
CA GLN A 354 -5.03 -2.79 -17.13
C GLN A 354 -6.07 -3.20 -18.17
N GLU A 355 -6.04 -4.47 -18.56
CA GLU A 355 -7.14 -5.05 -19.32
C GLU A 355 -8.32 -5.30 -18.39
N GLY A 356 -9.52 -5.16 -18.90
CA GLY A 356 -10.74 -5.43 -18.13
C GLY A 356 -11.14 -6.89 -18.22
N ILE A 357 -11.76 -7.39 -17.16
CA ILE A 357 -12.35 -8.73 -17.16
C ILE A 357 -13.55 -8.85 -18.12
N ALA A 358 -14.19 -7.73 -18.44
CA ALA A 358 -15.25 -7.69 -19.45
C ALA A 358 -14.64 -7.42 -20.82
N LEU A 359 -15.18 -8.08 -21.84
CA LEU A 359 -14.73 -7.97 -23.24
C LEU A 359 -14.71 -6.52 -23.69
N ASN A 360 -13.67 -6.14 -24.45
CA ASN A 360 -13.47 -4.79 -25.00
C ASN A 360 -13.45 -3.68 -23.92
N THR A 361 -12.94 -3.98 -22.75
CA THR A 361 -12.71 -2.97 -21.72
C THR A 361 -11.25 -2.92 -21.32
N GLY A 362 -10.72 -1.71 -21.12
CA GLY A 362 -9.32 -1.54 -20.77
C GLY A 362 -9.02 -0.13 -20.29
N TYR A 363 -7.89 0.02 -19.60
CA TYR A 363 -7.39 1.31 -19.13
C TYR A 363 -5.88 1.37 -19.24
N GLN A 364 -5.40 2.42 -19.89
CA GLN A 364 -3.98 2.71 -19.97
C GLN A 364 -3.71 4.09 -19.39
N LYS A 365 -2.65 4.18 -18.62
CA LYS A 365 -2.18 5.43 -18.02
C LYS A 365 -0.67 5.53 -18.17
N ALA A 366 -0.20 6.65 -18.68
CA ALA A 366 1.20 7.03 -18.69
C ALA A 366 1.34 8.38 -17.98
N GLY A 367 2.22 8.46 -17.00
CA GLY A 367 2.41 9.65 -16.19
C GLY A 367 3.87 10.04 -16.05
N PHE A 368 4.10 11.33 -15.92
CA PHE A 368 5.40 11.91 -15.58
C PHE A 368 5.19 13.00 -14.54
N ARG A 369 5.97 12.96 -13.46
CA ARG A 369 5.98 13.97 -12.42
C ARG A 369 7.36 14.54 -12.23
N SER A 370 7.41 15.86 -12.03
CA SER A 370 8.63 16.60 -11.73
C SER A 370 8.36 17.53 -10.55
N ASN A 371 9.13 17.40 -9.50
CA ASN A 371 9.12 18.29 -8.34
C ASN A 371 10.57 18.73 -8.07
N ILE A 372 10.91 19.96 -8.45
CA ILE A 372 12.26 20.50 -8.37
C ILE A 372 12.21 21.82 -7.61
N GLU A 373 13.03 21.95 -6.59
CA GLU A 373 13.22 23.19 -5.84
C GLU A 373 14.70 23.58 -5.84
N ALA A 374 15.01 24.80 -6.28
CA ALA A 374 16.35 25.35 -6.33
C ALA A 374 16.46 26.64 -5.55
N GLN A 375 17.37 26.70 -4.59
CA GLN A 375 17.76 27.91 -3.86
C GLN A 375 18.84 28.66 -4.65
N VAL A 376 18.42 29.59 -5.50
CA VAL A 376 19.31 30.32 -6.40
C VAL A 376 20.17 31.33 -5.61
N SER A 377 19.60 31.95 -4.59
CA SER A 377 20.31 32.86 -3.68
C SER A 377 19.62 32.83 -2.31
N LYS A 378 20.20 33.49 -1.28
CA LYS A 378 19.58 33.58 0.05
C LYS A 378 18.16 34.17 0.03
N MET A 379 17.83 34.96 -1.01
CA MET A 379 16.53 35.63 -1.16
C MET A 379 15.65 35.03 -2.26
N PHE A 380 16.22 34.17 -3.12
CA PHE A 380 15.52 33.66 -4.31
C PHE A 380 15.47 32.14 -4.29
N LYS A 381 14.26 31.60 -4.26
CA LYS A 381 13.93 30.17 -4.43
C LYS A 381 13.06 30.02 -5.66
N ILE A 382 13.41 29.09 -6.52
CA ILE A 382 12.64 28.71 -7.71
C ILE A 382 12.16 27.28 -7.53
N GLY A 383 10.88 27.03 -7.78
CA GLY A 383 10.31 25.70 -7.73
C GLY A 383 9.50 25.38 -8.99
N ASN A 384 9.51 24.12 -9.35
CA ASN A 384 8.66 23.54 -10.40
C ASN A 384 7.95 22.33 -9.80
N ASN A 385 6.64 22.29 -9.90
CA ASN A 385 5.82 21.13 -9.60
C ASN A 385 4.93 20.88 -10.81
N ALA A 386 5.28 19.88 -11.62
CA ALA A 386 4.57 19.51 -12.82
C ALA A 386 4.10 18.06 -12.73
N ASN A 387 2.86 17.81 -13.12
CA ASN A 387 2.27 16.49 -13.27
C ASN A 387 1.63 16.41 -14.67
N MET A 388 2.10 15.47 -15.47
CA MET A 388 1.58 15.20 -16.81
C MET A 388 1.05 13.77 -16.81
N THR A 389 -0.20 13.60 -17.23
CA THR A 389 -0.83 12.28 -17.26
C THR A 389 -1.62 12.13 -18.56
N TYR A 390 -1.32 11.08 -19.29
CA TYR A 390 -2.12 10.60 -20.42
C TYR A 390 -2.94 9.41 -19.95
N ARG A 391 -4.23 9.41 -20.26
CA ARG A 391 -5.17 8.32 -19.95
C ARG A 391 -5.93 7.93 -21.20
N TYR A 392 -6.07 6.64 -21.40
CA TYR A 392 -6.92 6.07 -22.42
C TYR A 392 -7.79 5.00 -21.78
N THR A 393 -9.10 5.10 -21.96
CA THR A 393 -10.08 4.14 -21.46
C THR A 393 -10.84 3.58 -22.63
N GLU A 394 -10.84 2.27 -22.75
CA GLU A 394 -11.55 1.53 -23.78
C GLU A 394 -12.82 0.93 -23.19
N GLY A 395 -13.91 1.00 -23.93
CA GLY A 395 -15.14 0.29 -23.60
C GLY A 395 -15.97 0.86 -22.46
N SER A 396 -15.84 2.17 -22.17
CA SER A 396 -16.57 2.83 -21.06
C SER A 396 -18.11 2.81 -21.17
N GLY A 397 -18.70 2.22 -22.20
CA GLY A 397 -20.15 2.23 -22.41
C GLY A 397 -20.78 0.97 -23.00
N GLY A 398 -19.97 -0.07 -23.31
CA GLY A 398 -20.47 -1.18 -24.15
C GLY A 398 -21.17 -2.30 -23.38
N THR A 399 -20.46 -3.01 -22.54
CA THR A 399 -20.99 -4.24 -21.95
C THR A 399 -21.50 -3.99 -20.53
N ARG A 400 -22.79 -4.05 -20.35
CA ARG A 400 -23.42 -3.93 -19.04
C ARG A 400 -23.57 -5.32 -18.43
N PHE A 401 -23.41 -5.43 -17.12
CA PHE A 401 -23.72 -6.67 -16.39
C PHE A 401 -25.17 -7.12 -16.63
N SER A 402 -26.09 -6.16 -16.77
CA SER A 402 -27.48 -6.41 -17.14
C SER A 402 -27.62 -7.16 -18.46
N ASP A 403 -26.77 -6.88 -19.43
CA ASP A 403 -26.88 -7.49 -20.76
C ASP A 403 -26.59 -9.00 -20.71
N VAL A 404 -25.68 -9.41 -19.83
CA VAL A 404 -25.38 -10.83 -19.57
C VAL A 404 -26.55 -11.55 -18.93
N ILE A 405 -27.27 -10.87 -18.02
CA ILE A 405 -28.42 -11.46 -17.28
C ILE A 405 -29.66 -11.49 -18.13
N PHE A 406 -29.89 -10.45 -18.94
CA PHE A 406 -31.15 -10.31 -19.69
C PHE A 406 -31.12 -11.02 -21.04
N ASN A 407 -29.95 -11.40 -21.57
CA ASN A 407 -29.92 -12.21 -22.77
C ASN A 407 -30.35 -13.62 -22.51
N ALA A 408 -31.34 -14.10 -23.30
CA ALA A 408 -31.88 -15.43 -23.15
C ALA A 408 -30.80 -16.49 -23.50
N PRO A 409 -30.66 -17.54 -22.69
CA PRO A 409 -29.66 -18.60 -22.93
C PRO A 409 -29.97 -19.46 -24.15
N ILE A 410 -31.16 -19.34 -24.73
CA ILE A 410 -31.53 -20.04 -25.97
C ILE A 410 -30.91 -19.44 -27.24
N ILE A 411 -30.36 -18.22 -27.15
CA ILE A 411 -29.71 -17.55 -28.26
C ILE A 411 -28.29 -18.09 -28.34
N PRO A 412 -27.87 -18.67 -29.49
CA PRO A 412 -26.49 -19.11 -29.65
C PRO A 412 -25.54 -17.90 -29.69
N ALA A 413 -24.36 -18.02 -29.15
CA ALA A 413 -23.33 -16.96 -29.24
C ALA A 413 -22.82 -16.80 -30.68
N TYR A 414 -22.75 -17.92 -31.39
CA TYR A 414 -22.34 -18.00 -32.80
C TYR A 414 -23.26 -18.97 -33.53
N ASP A 415 -23.62 -18.59 -34.74
CA ASP A 415 -24.35 -19.47 -35.66
C ASP A 415 -23.41 -20.49 -36.31
N GLU A 416 -23.97 -21.49 -37.03
CA GLU A 416 -23.20 -22.56 -37.66
C GLU A 416 -22.20 -22.07 -38.69
N ASP A 417 -22.42 -20.89 -39.29
CA ASP A 417 -21.52 -20.26 -40.26
C ASP A 417 -20.42 -19.41 -39.58
N GLY A 418 -20.42 -19.32 -38.24
CA GLY A 418 -19.48 -18.56 -37.43
C GLY A 418 -19.81 -17.06 -37.32
N SER A 419 -20.96 -16.62 -37.82
CA SER A 419 -21.49 -15.29 -37.54
C SER A 419 -22.01 -15.20 -36.10
N TYR A 420 -22.19 -13.98 -35.60
CA TYR A 420 -22.80 -13.80 -34.27
C TYR A 420 -24.25 -14.24 -34.32
N GLY A 421 -24.67 -15.02 -33.33
CA GLY A 421 -26.05 -15.45 -33.18
C GLY A 421 -26.98 -14.24 -33.07
N GLU A 422 -28.00 -14.22 -33.90
CA GLU A 422 -29.01 -13.20 -33.85
C GLU A 422 -30.22 -13.73 -33.05
N PRO A 423 -30.84 -12.87 -32.23
CA PRO A 423 -32.10 -13.27 -31.58
C PRO A 423 -33.15 -13.58 -32.67
N ASP A 424 -33.58 -14.82 -32.73
CA ASP A 424 -34.70 -15.15 -33.58
C ASP A 424 -35.90 -14.30 -33.15
N THR A 425 -36.27 -13.35 -34.00
CA THR A 425 -37.37 -12.42 -33.74
C THR A 425 -38.72 -13.11 -33.53
N GLN A 426 -38.81 -14.40 -33.90
CA GLN A 426 -39.96 -15.24 -33.60
C GLN A 426 -39.87 -15.89 -32.23
N LEU A 427 -38.68 -15.99 -31.64
CA LEU A 427 -38.43 -16.58 -30.34
C LEU A 427 -38.06 -15.55 -29.25
N THR A 428 -37.81 -14.25 -29.55
CA THR A 428 -37.51 -13.19 -28.56
C THR A 428 -38.70 -12.22 -28.25
#